data_1c1e5fbc4ad1e26cd16a8c6c89335620
#
_entry.id   1c1e5fbc4ad1e26cd16a8c6c89335620
#
_cell.length_a   1.000
_cell.length_b   1.000
_cell.length_c   1.000
_cell.angle_alpha   90.00
_cell.angle_beta   90.00
_cell.angle_gamma   90.00
#
_symmetry.space_group_name_H-M   'P 1'
#
loop_
_entity.id
_entity.type
_entity.pdbx_description
1 polymer ?
#
loop_
_entity_poly.entity_id
_entity_poly.type
_entity_poly.pdbx_seq_one_letter_code
_entity_poly.pdbx_strand_id
1 'polypeptide(L)'
;MLVTKDLTVRFGGHVAVNAVSCTFAPGTLTAIVGPNGAGKTTFFNLISGQIKATSGEVMLNGNNLAGLSPSARTRAGLGRAFQLTNLFPNLSVLENVRLAVQAARSGAHLRGLNLWSVWSDHKALTQLAEEVLDAVAMNDKQSTPVASLPHGDQRKLEVALLMALEPDVFMFDEPTAGMSADEAPVILDLIRKLKDDKRKTILLVEHKMDVVRELADRIIVLHNGTLVADGDPATVIASPVVQEAYLGVSPTPAQAEPAEAPQQVQGGRNGEDL
;
A
#
# COMPACT_ATOMS: atom_id res chain seq x y z
N MET A 1 3.36 -14.36 1.18
CA MET A 1 2.62 -14.02 -0.06
C MET A 1 1.17 -13.69 0.32
N LEU A 2 0.65 -12.54 -0.12
CA LEU A 2 -0.74 -12.12 0.06
C LEU A 2 -1.50 -12.30 -1.26
N VAL A 3 -2.73 -12.83 -1.20
CA VAL A 3 -3.57 -13.08 -2.38
C VAL A 3 -4.99 -12.63 -2.10
N THR A 4 -5.60 -11.93 -3.06
CA THR A 4 -7.04 -11.69 -3.10
C THR A 4 -7.66 -12.46 -4.27
N LYS A 5 -8.84 -13.07 -4.06
CA LYS A 5 -9.57 -13.81 -5.10
C LYS A 5 -11.02 -13.31 -5.15
N ASP A 6 -11.39 -12.73 -6.27
CA ASP A 6 -12.72 -12.21 -6.59
C ASP A 6 -13.32 -11.34 -5.47
N LEU A 7 -12.43 -10.55 -4.81
CA LEU A 7 -12.77 -9.79 -3.63
C LEU A 7 -13.77 -8.70 -3.99
N THR A 8 -14.94 -8.76 -3.34
CA THR A 8 -16.08 -7.91 -3.67
C THR A 8 -16.72 -7.34 -2.41
N VAL A 9 -17.11 -6.07 -2.45
CA VAL A 9 -17.97 -5.46 -1.44
C VAL A 9 -19.04 -4.59 -2.07
N ARG A 10 -20.24 -4.69 -1.51
CA ARG A 10 -21.43 -3.91 -1.89
C ARG A 10 -21.95 -3.15 -0.69
N PHE A 11 -22.30 -1.90 -0.89
CA PHE A 11 -22.98 -1.05 0.08
C PHE A 11 -24.37 -0.69 -0.49
N GLY A 12 -25.39 -1.39 -0.01
CA GLY A 12 -26.71 -1.29 -0.65
C GLY A 12 -26.66 -1.68 -2.13
N GLY A 13 -27.07 -0.78 -3.03
CA GLY A 13 -27.02 -0.97 -4.48
C GLY A 13 -25.67 -0.68 -5.14
N HIS A 14 -24.71 -0.07 -4.41
CA HIS A 14 -23.42 0.32 -4.96
C HIS A 14 -22.36 -0.75 -4.75
N VAL A 15 -21.62 -1.11 -5.81
CA VAL A 15 -20.49 -2.04 -5.77
C VAL A 15 -19.22 -1.21 -5.70
N ALA A 16 -18.60 -1.12 -4.51
CA ALA A 16 -17.42 -0.31 -4.29
C ALA A 16 -16.10 -1.02 -4.67
N VAL A 17 -16.08 -2.36 -4.59
CA VAL A 17 -15.00 -3.22 -5.10
C VAL A 17 -15.69 -4.43 -5.73
N ASN A 18 -15.27 -4.80 -6.95
CA ASN A 18 -15.93 -5.81 -7.76
C ASN A 18 -14.91 -6.83 -8.30
N ALA A 19 -14.93 -8.04 -7.75
CA ALA A 19 -14.15 -9.19 -8.18
C ALA A 19 -12.64 -8.92 -8.38
N VAL A 20 -12.01 -8.18 -7.46
CA VAL A 20 -10.59 -7.83 -7.56
C VAL A 20 -9.74 -9.02 -7.10
N SER A 21 -8.98 -9.59 -8.04
CA SER A 21 -8.04 -10.70 -7.82
C SER A 21 -6.61 -10.23 -8.08
N CYS A 22 -5.76 -10.30 -7.04
CA CYS A 22 -4.36 -9.88 -7.09
C CYS A 22 -3.49 -10.82 -6.26
N THR A 23 -2.25 -11.01 -6.69
CA THR A 23 -1.22 -11.70 -5.92
C THR A 23 -0.09 -10.73 -5.62
N PHE A 24 0.27 -10.57 -4.34
CA PHE A 24 1.34 -9.71 -3.88
C PHE A 24 2.49 -10.57 -3.38
N ALA A 25 3.60 -10.56 -4.11
CA ALA A 25 4.76 -11.39 -3.83
C ALA A 25 5.64 -10.79 -2.71
N PRO A 26 6.32 -11.62 -1.90
CA PRO A 26 7.38 -11.14 -1.02
C PRO A 26 8.50 -10.45 -1.81
N GLY A 27 9.15 -9.47 -1.18
CA GLY A 27 10.23 -8.68 -1.77
C GLY A 27 9.78 -7.64 -2.78
N THR A 28 8.46 -7.38 -2.90
CA THR A 28 7.93 -6.40 -3.84
C THR A 28 7.15 -5.29 -3.13
N LEU A 29 7.29 -4.06 -3.63
CA LEU A 29 6.42 -2.94 -3.31
C LEU A 29 5.43 -2.76 -4.45
N THR A 30 4.14 -3.00 -4.16
CA THR A 30 3.05 -2.78 -5.10
C THR A 30 2.31 -1.51 -4.76
N ALA A 31 2.31 -0.54 -5.66
CA ALA A 31 1.49 0.65 -5.54
C ALA A 31 0.07 0.39 -6.06
N ILE A 32 -0.92 0.85 -5.31
CA ILE A 32 -2.34 0.81 -5.66
C ILE A 32 -2.78 2.22 -5.98
N VAL A 33 -3.06 2.46 -7.23
CA VAL A 33 -3.37 3.78 -7.75
C VAL A 33 -4.76 3.81 -8.41
N GLY A 34 -5.27 4.99 -8.71
CA GLY A 34 -6.59 5.19 -9.33
C GLY A 34 -7.20 6.53 -8.90
N PRO A 35 -8.20 7.05 -9.61
CA PRO A 35 -8.86 8.30 -9.28
C PRO A 35 -9.57 8.26 -7.91
N ASN A 36 -10.06 9.41 -7.45
CA ASN A 36 -10.88 9.47 -6.25
C ASN A 36 -12.17 8.68 -6.49
N GLY A 37 -12.58 7.89 -5.48
CA GLY A 37 -13.73 7.00 -5.61
C GLY A 37 -13.47 5.68 -6.36
N ALA A 38 -12.24 5.41 -6.83
CA ALA A 38 -11.89 4.16 -7.53
C ALA A 38 -12.00 2.88 -6.69
N GLY A 39 -12.17 3.00 -5.36
CA GLY A 39 -12.27 1.84 -4.46
C GLY A 39 -10.97 1.48 -3.73
N LYS A 40 -9.88 2.26 -3.87
CA LYS A 40 -8.55 1.96 -3.28
C LYS A 40 -8.62 1.73 -1.76
N THR A 41 -9.09 2.70 -1.01
CA THR A 41 -9.22 2.61 0.46
C THR A 41 -10.20 1.51 0.86
N THR A 42 -11.26 1.28 0.08
CA THR A 42 -12.20 0.18 0.31
C THR A 42 -11.52 -1.17 0.11
N PHE A 43 -10.71 -1.33 -0.93
CA PHE A 43 -9.92 -2.54 -1.17
C PHE A 43 -8.90 -2.79 -0.05
N PHE A 44 -8.22 -1.75 0.41
CA PHE A 44 -7.35 -1.83 1.60
C PHE A 44 -8.11 -2.25 2.86
N ASN A 45 -9.31 -1.69 3.08
CA ASN A 45 -10.16 -2.03 4.21
C ASN A 45 -10.63 -3.49 4.17
N LEU A 46 -10.88 -4.04 2.98
CA LEU A 46 -11.19 -5.45 2.80
C LEU A 46 -10.01 -6.35 3.15
N ILE A 47 -8.80 -6.02 2.65
CA ILE A 47 -7.58 -6.78 2.94
C ILE A 47 -7.27 -6.75 4.43
N SER A 48 -7.33 -5.58 5.07
CA SER A 48 -7.04 -5.42 6.50
C SER A 48 -8.16 -5.92 7.44
N GLY A 49 -9.34 -6.25 6.89
CA GLY A 49 -10.49 -6.75 7.66
C GLY A 49 -11.31 -5.66 8.37
N GLN A 50 -11.07 -4.38 8.08
CA GLN A 50 -11.87 -3.26 8.57
C GLN A 50 -13.30 -3.31 8.02
N ILE A 51 -13.43 -3.81 6.79
CA ILE A 51 -14.72 -4.04 6.13
C ILE A 51 -14.82 -5.52 5.79
N LYS A 52 -15.97 -6.11 6.05
CA LYS A 52 -16.27 -7.49 5.68
C LYS A 52 -16.58 -7.55 4.18
N ALA A 53 -15.94 -8.48 3.47
CA ALA A 53 -16.26 -8.74 2.08
C ALA A 53 -17.68 -9.31 1.92
N THR A 54 -18.36 -8.94 0.84
CA THR A 54 -19.63 -9.56 0.42
C THR A 54 -19.37 -10.94 -0.18
N SER A 55 -18.27 -11.06 -0.97
CA SER A 55 -17.78 -12.32 -1.54
C SER A 55 -16.29 -12.24 -1.83
N GLY A 56 -15.68 -13.37 -2.18
CA GLY A 56 -14.26 -13.48 -2.43
C GLY A 56 -13.45 -13.75 -1.17
N GLU A 57 -12.15 -13.86 -1.34
CA GLU A 57 -11.23 -14.29 -0.29
C GLU A 57 -9.98 -13.42 -0.20
N VAL A 58 -9.44 -13.32 1.02
CA VAL A 58 -8.09 -12.79 1.29
C VAL A 58 -7.29 -13.90 1.94
N MET A 59 -6.15 -14.24 1.35
CA MET A 59 -5.26 -15.30 1.84
C MET A 59 -3.87 -14.72 2.14
N LEU A 60 -3.31 -15.09 3.28
CA LEU A 60 -1.94 -14.76 3.66
C LEU A 60 -1.16 -16.04 3.92
N ASN A 61 -0.06 -16.25 3.20
CA ASN A 61 0.79 -17.43 3.33
C ASN A 61 0.00 -18.76 3.26
N GLY A 62 -1.02 -18.83 2.38
CA GLY A 62 -1.89 -19.98 2.22
C GLY A 62 -3.05 -20.07 3.21
N ASN A 63 -3.09 -19.23 4.23
CA ASN A 63 -4.17 -19.20 5.23
C ASN A 63 -5.26 -18.20 4.82
N ASN A 64 -6.52 -18.64 4.82
CA ASN A 64 -7.65 -17.77 4.56
C ASN A 64 -7.92 -16.87 5.78
N LEU A 65 -7.99 -15.55 5.54
CA LEU A 65 -8.25 -14.55 6.56
C LEU A 65 -9.75 -14.22 6.74
N ALA A 66 -10.64 -14.94 6.06
CA ALA A 66 -12.09 -14.71 6.17
C ALA A 66 -12.56 -14.85 7.63
N GLY A 67 -13.42 -13.93 8.06
CA GLY A 67 -13.96 -13.93 9.44
C GLY A 67 -12.97 -13.47 10.53
N LEU A 68 -11.69 -13.28 10.22
CA LEU A 68 -10.74 -12.75 11.18
C LEU A 68 -10.95 -11.24 11.38
N SER A 69 -10.95 -10.82 12.65
CA SER A 69 -10.94 -9.39 13.00
C SER A 69 -9.63 -8.71 12.56
N PRO A 70 -9.59 -7.37 12.42
CA PRO A 70 -8.36 -6.64 12.09
C PRO A 70 -7.18 -7.02 13.00
N SER A 71 -7.40 -7.09 14.32
CA SER A 71 -6.37 -7.48 15.28
C SER A 71 -5.89 -8.93 15.09
N ALA A 72 -6.78 -9.84 14.68
CA ALA A 72 -6.38 -11.21 14.36
C ALA A 72 -5.56 -11.28 13.05
N ARG A 73 -5.88 -10.46 12.05
CA ARG A 73 -5.08 -10.33 10.82
C ARG A 73 -3.71 -9.73 11.10
N THR A 74 -3.62 -8.76 12.02
CA THR A 74 -2.32 -8.22 12.45
C THR A 74 -1.46 -9.32 13.09
N ARG A 75 -2.03 -10.13 13.99
CA ARG A 75 -1.32 -11.30 14.57
C ARG A 75 -0.97 -12.36 13.54
N ALA A 76 -1.69 -12.43 12.43
CA ALA A 76 -1.36 -13.32 11.31
C ALA A 76 -0.25 -12.78 10.40
N GLY A 77 0.28 -11.58 10.65
CA GLY A 77 1.36 -10.97 9.90
C GLY A 77 0.95 -9.89 8.91
N LEU A 78 -0.27 -9.33 9.02
CA LEU A 78 -0.72 -8.24 8.15
C LEU A 78 -0.76 -6.93 8.93
N GLY A 79 0.22 -6.06 8.73
CA GLY A 79 0.32 -4.77 9.39
C GLY A 79 -0.17 -3.62 8.52
N ARG A 80 -0.94 -2.68 9.12
CA ARG A 80 -1.41 -1.47 8.43
C ARG A 80 -1.11 -0.23 9.26
N ALA A 81 -0.49 0.77 8.64
CA ALA A 81 -0.27 2.10 9.21
C ALA A 81 -1.38 3.07 8.81
N PHE A 82 -1.54 4.14 9.58
CA PHE A 82 -2.30 5.36 9.30
C PHE A 82 -3.83 5.30 9.39
N GLN A 83 -4.47 4.20 9.81
CA GLN A 83 -5.93 4.20 9.96
C GLN A 83 -6.46 3.84 11.35
N LEU A 84 -5.64 3.30 12.23
CA LEU A 84 -6.04 2.95 13.59
C LEU A 84 -4.85 3.09 14.54
N THR A 85 -4.33 4.28 14.64
CA THR A 85 -3.35 4.56 15.67
C THR A 85 -4.06 4.70 17.01
N ASN A 86 -4.22 3.58 17.66
CA ASN A 86 -4.41 3.57 19.10
C ASN A 86 -3.07 3.88 19.77
N LEU A 87 -2.55 5.08 19.50
CA LEU A 87 -1.45 5.63 20.28
C LEU A 87 -1.94 5.79 21.71
N PHE A 88 -1.13 5.39 22.66
CA PHE A 88 -1.39 5.70 24.06
C PHE A 88 -0.91 7.12 24.33
N PRO A 89 -1.80 8.13 24.32
CA PRO A 89 -1.40 9.54 24.29
C PRO A 89 -0.67 9.98 25.55
N ASN A 90 -0.95 9.33 26.67
CA ASN A 90 -0.36 9.64 27.98
C ASN A 90 0.95 8.88 28.25
N LEU A 91 1.31 7.93 27.40
CA LEU A 91 2.60 7.24 27.47
C LEU A 91 3.63 7.96 26.61
N SER A 92 4.91 7.77 26.95
CA SER A 92 6.01 8.27 26.13
C SER A 92 6.10 7.55 24.79
N VAL A 93 6.83 8.14 23.86
CA VAL A 93 7.16 7.55 22.54
C VAL A 93 7.80 6.17 22.74
N LEU A 94 8.80 6.06 23.61
CA LEU A 94 9.51 4.81 23.89
C LEU A 94 8.54 3.73 24.44
N GLU A 95 7.66 4.10 25.38
CA GLU A 95 6.71 3.15 25.97
C GLU A 95 5.71 2.63 24.93
N ASN A 96 5.24 3.48 24.02
CA ASN A 96 4.38 3.05 22.92
C ASN A 96 5.08 2.00 22.04
N VAL A 97 6.32 2.26 21.60
CA VAL A 97 7.08 1.32 20.75
C VAL A 97 7.42 0.05 21.53
N ARG A 98 7.81 0.16 22.80
CA ARG A 98 8.08 -1.01 23.66
C ARG A 98 6.87 -1.93 23.80
N LEU A 99 5.66 -1.36 23.92
CA LEU A 99 4.43 -2.15 23.95
C LEU A 99 4.17 -2.88 22.62
N ALA A 100 4.48 -2.26 21.49
CA ALA A 100 4.37 -2.91 20.17
C ALA A 100 5.37 -4.05 20.02
N VAL A 101 6.63 -3.85 20.40
CA VAL A 101 7.66 -4.91 20.45
C VAL A 101 7.23 -6.06 21.34
N GLN A 102 6.70 -5.76 22.51
CA GLN A 102 6.19 -6.76 23.45
C GLN A 102 5.02 -7.55 22.85
N ALA A 103 4.07 -6.88 22.19
CA ALA A 103 2.92 -7.52 21.54
C ALA A 103 3.36 -8.48 20.42
N ALA A 104 4.35 -8.09 19.60
CA ALA A 104 4.90 -8.93 18.54
C ALA A 104 5.50 -10.23 19.10
N ARG A 105 6.22 -10.14 20.21
CA ARG A 105 6.89 -11.29 20.85
C ARG A 105 5.96 -12.17 21.69
N SER A 106 4.95 -11.58 22.33
CA SER A 106 3.98 -12.31 23.14
C SER A 106 3.10 -13.27 22.33
N GLY A 107 2.88 -12.99 21.05
CA GLY A 107 2.12 -13.86 20.14
C GLY A 107 2.73 -15.24 19.93
N ALA A 108 4.05 -15.38 20.15
CA ALA A 108 4.76 -16.65 20.01
C ALA A 108 4.76 -17.51 21.31
N HIS A 109 4.47 -16.94 22.47
CA HIS A 109 4.73 -17.61 23.76
C HIS A 109 3.59 -17.61 24.78
N LEU A 110 2.35 -17.23 24.41
CA LEU A 110 1.19 -17.29 25.35
C LEU A 110 0.77 -18.71 25.81
N ARG A 111 1.58 -19.74 25.58
CA ARG A 111 1.35 -21.10 26.09
C ARG A 111 1.97 -21.39 27.48
N GLY A 112 2.56 -20.41 28.10
CA GLY A 112 3.05 -20.54 29.47
C GLY A 112 3.20 -19.17 30.09
N LEU A 113 2.24 -18.76 30.94
CA LEU A 113 2.36 -17.60 31.83
C LEU A 113 3.54 -17.77 32.78
N ASN A 114 4.75 -17.47 32.33
CA ASN A 114 5.91 -17.38 33.21
C ASN A 114 6.02 -15.92 33.65
N LEU A 115 5.27 -15.59 34.71
CA LEU A 115 5.24 -14.26 35.33
C LEU A 115 6.63 -13.76 35.75
N TRP A 116 7.62 -14.64 35.84
CA TRP A 116 9.00 -14.32 36.17
C TRP A 116 9.84 -13.89 34.96
N SER A 117 9.50 -14.29 33.73
CA SER A 117 10.24 -13.90 32.54
C SER A 117 9.97 -12.46 32.12
N VAL A 118 8.84 -11.88 32.53
CA VAL A 118 8.43 -10.50 32.17
C VAL A 118 9.38 -9.46 32.76
N TRP A 119 10.02 -9.73 33.91
CA TRP A 119 10.93 -8.79 34.55
C TRP A 119 12.35 -8.79 33.92
N SER A 120 12.84 -9.92 33.44
CA SER A 120 14.18 -10.05 32.86
C SER A 120 14.26 -9.47 31.44
N ASP A 121 13.12 -9.39 30.70
CA ASP A 121 13.08 -8.97 29.30
C ASP A 121 12.95 -7.43 29.11
N HIS A 122 12.78 -6.67 30.17
CA HIS A 122 12.60 -5.22 30.04
C HIS A 122 13.74 -4.51 29.31
N LYS A 123 15.00 -4.90 29.56
CA LYS A 123 16.15 -4.28 28.90
C LYS A 123 16.19 -4.62 27.40
N ALA A 124 15.95 -5.87 27.04
CA ALA A 124 15.94 -6.32 25.65
C ALA A 124 14.79 -5.68 24.84
N LEU A 125 13.59 -5.58 25.42
CA LEU A 125 12.46 -4.92 24.78
C LEU A 125 12.69 -3.41 24.60
N THR A 126 13.33 -2.77 25.59
CA THR A 126 13.68 -1.35 25.52
C THR A 126 14.73 -1.11 24.43
N GLN A 127 15.78 -1.91 24.38
CA GLN A 127 16.81 -1.80 23.35
C GLN A 127 16.23 -1.94 21.93
N LEU A 128 15.35 -2.90 21.70
CA LEU A 128 14.69 -3.05 20.41
C LEU A 128 13.77 -1.87 20.08
N ALA A 129 13.08 -1.33 21.07
CA ALA A 129 12.27 -0.14 20.89
C ALA A 129 13.14 1.07 20.51
N GLU A 130 14.31 1.21 21.15
CA GLU A 130 15.30 2.25 20.81
C GLU A 130 15.85 2.08 19.39
N GLU A 131 16.18 0.86 18.96
CA GLU A 131 16.62 0.57 17.60
C GLU A 131 15.55 0.94 16.55
N VAL A 132 14.28 0.68 16.85
CA VAL A 132 13.16 1.09 15.98
C VAL A 132 13.03 2.61 15.95
N LEU A 133 13.16 3.29 17.10
CA LEU A 133 13.09 4.75 17.18
C LEU A 133 14.27 5.42 16.47
N ASP A 134 15.45 4.82 16.52
CA ASP A 134 16.61 5.27 15.75
C ASP A 134 16.34 5.22 14.24
N ALA A 135 15.77 4.11 13.77
CA ALA A 135 15.43 3.94 12.36
C ALA A 135 14.48 5.01 11.82
N VAL A 136 13.56 5.51 12.66
CA VAL A 136 12.59 6.58 12.30
C VAL A 136 13.04 7.98 12.70
N ALA A 137 14.30 8.15 13.16
CA ALA A 137 14.88 9.40 13.62
C ALA A 137 14.03 10.10 14.71
N MET A 138 13.71 9.35 15.79
CA MET A 138 12.94 9.85 16.94
C MET A 138 13.64 9.64 18.29
N ASN A 139 14.95 9.42 18.30
CA ASN A 139 15.72 9.18 19.52
C ASN A 139 15.67 10.35 20.51
N ASP A 140 15.62 11.58 20.01
CA ASP A 140 15.53 12.80 20.80
C ASP A 140 14.17 12.99 21.49
N LYS A 141 13.15 12.18 21.10
CA LYS A 141 11.76 12.31 21.58
C LYS A 141 11.29 11.11 22.41
N GLN A 142 12.18 10.20 22.79
CA GLN A 142 11.85 8.96 23.49
C GLN A 142 10.99 9.16 24.75
N SER A 143 11.30 10.19 25.54
CA SER A 143 10.59 10.52 26.79
C SER A 143 9.40 11.46 26.58
N THR A 144 9.15 11.93 25.37
CA THR A 144 8.06 12.87 25.07
C THR A 144 6.72 12.15 25.12
N PRO A 145 5.70 12.66 25.85
CA PRO A 145 4.34 12.13 25.78
C PRO A 145 3.78 12.24 24.36
N VAL A 146 3.13 11.19 23.87
CA VAL A 146 2.64 11.16 22.48
C VAL A 146 1.63 12.26 22.19
N ALA A 147 0.81 12.64 23.19
CA ALA A 147 -0.16 13.72 23.06
C ALA A 147 0.46 15.08 22.70
N SER A 148 1.75 15.29 23.00
CA SER A 148 2.47 16.55 22.72
C SER A 148 3.27 16.52 21.41
N LEU A 149 3.25 15.41 20.67
CA LEU A 149 3.95 15.31 19.40
C LEU A 149 3.27 16.14 18.30
N PRO A 150 4.04 16.84 17.46
CA PRO A 150 3.57 17.37 16.20
C PRO A 150 3.02 16.26 15.29
N HIS A 151 2.15 16.60 14.35
CA HIS A 151 1.48 15.62 13.47
C HIS A 151 2.48 14.76 12.67
N GLY A 152 3.54 15.35 12.12
CA GLY A 152 4.59 14.62 11.39
C GLY A 152 5.29 13.58 12.26
N ASP A 153 5.58 13.91 13.52
CA ASP A 153 6.20 12.95 14.46
C ASP A 153 5.23 11.85 14.89
N GLN A 154 3.93 12.16 15.01
CA GLN A 154 2.92 11.13 15.23
C GLN A 154 2.94 10.12 14.05
N ARG A 155 3.07 10.59 12.81
CA ARG A 155 3.19 9.73 11.63
C ARG A 155 4.44 8.86 11.65
N LYS A 156 5.59 9.43 12.05
CA LYS A 156 6.82 8.63 12.24
C LYS A 156 6.64 7.56 13.31
N LEU A 157 6.00 7.90 14.42
CA LEU A 157 5.69 6.93 15.48
C LEU A 157 4.75 5.82 14.99
N GLU A 158 3.76 6.12 14.17
CA GLU A 158 2.89 5.12 13.54
C GLU A 158 3.67 4.11 12.70
N VAL A 159 4.65 4.60 11.91
CA VAL A 159 5.55 3.71 11.15
C VAL A 159 6.43 2.90 12.10
N ALA A 160 6.97 3.52 13.15
CA ALA A 160 7.75 2.83 14.17
C ALA A 160 6.97 1.68 14.83
N LEU A 161 5.71 1.92 15.22
CA LEU A 161 4.85 0.88 15.78
C LEU A 161 4.61 -0.26 14.79
N LEU A 162 4.40 0.06 13.51
CA LEU A 162 4.24 -0.95 12.48
C LEU A 162 5.53 -1.76 12.27
N MET A 163 6.69 -1.10 12.27
CA MET A 163 7.99 -1.78 12.21
C MET A 163 8.22 -2.69 13.41
N ALA A 164 7.89 -2.23 14.62
CA ALA A 164 8.01 -2.99 15.86
C ALA A 164 7.15 -4.27 15.89
N LEU A 165 6.04 -4.30 15.15
CA LEU A 165 5.18 -5.48 14.99
C LEU A 165 5.74 -6.51 14.02
N GLU A 166 6.75 -6.17 13.22
CA GLU A 166 7.45 -7.03 12.25
C GLU A 166 6.52 -7.85 11.32
N PRO A 167 5.47 -7.27 10.73
CA PRO A 167 4.54 -8.03 9.91
C PRO A 167 5.21 -8.59 8.65
N ASP A 168 4.58 -9.62 8.03
CA ASP A 168 4.98 -10.13 6.70
C ASP A 168 4.55 -9.18 5.59
N VAL A 169 3.42 -8.50 5.79
CA VAL A 169 2.82 -7.56 4.84
C VAL A 169 2.66 -6.19 5.50
N PHE A 170 3.31 -5.20 4.93
CA PHE A 170 3.16 -3.79 5.30
C PHE A 170 2.15 -3.11 4.39
N MET A 171 1.17 -2.44 4.95
CA MET A 171 0.16 -1.70 4.22
C MET A 171 0.19 -0.22 4.61
N PHE A 172 0.52 0.64 3.66
CA PHE A 172 0.57 2.10 3.83
C PHE A 172 -0.52 2.77 3.00
N ASP A 173 -1.39 3.53 3.66
CA ASP A 173 -2.48 4.28 3.02
C ASP A 173 -2.17 5.78 3.09
N GLU A 174 -1.68 6.34 1.98
CA GLU A 174 -1.26 7.73 1.84
C GLU A 174 -0.28 8.19 2.94
N PRO A 175 0.90 7.53 3.06
CA PRO A 175 1.81 7.73 4.20
C PRO A 175 2.34 9.15 4.33
N THR A 176 2.36 9.92 3.23
CA THR A 176 2.86 11.30 3.20
C THR A 176 1.75 12.36 3.23
N ALA A 177 0.48 11.95 3.40
CA ALA A 177 -0.64 12.89 3.44
C ALA A 177 -0.57 13.80 4.67
N GLY A 178 -0.70 15.11 4.44
CA GLY A 178 -0.66 16.12 5.50
C GLY A 178 0.73 16.41 6.10
N MET A 179 1.80 15.80 5.56
CA MET A 179 3.17 16.06 5.98
C MET A 179 3.78 17.24 5.20
N SER A 180 4.71 17.96 5.85
CA SER A 180 5.52 18.98 5.19
C SER A 180 6.48 18.39 4.15
N ALA A 181 7.03 19.23 3.28
CA ALA A 181 8.01 18.81 2.26
C ALA A 181 9.27 18.20 2.87
N ASP A 182 9.65 18.63 4.07
CA ASP A 182 10.86 18.17 4.78
C ASP A 182 10.60 16.84 5.54
N GLU A 183 9.36 16.56 5.94
CA GLU A 183 9.02 15.36 6.70
C GLU A 183 8.72 14.15 5.80
N ALA A 184 8.07 14.37 4.66
CA ALA A 184 7.68 13.31 3.74
C ALA A 184 8.87 12.42 3.30
N PRO A 185 10.06 12.96 2.95
CA PRO A 185 11.22 12.15 2.55
C PRO A 185 11.64 11.13 3.60
N VAL A 186 11.54 11.47 4.91
CA VAL A 186 11.90 10.53 5.98
C VAL A 186 11.05 9.28 5.94
N ILE A 187 9.73 9.42 5.75
CA ILE A 187 8.80 8.28 5.65
C ILE A 187 9.06 7.46 4.38
N LEU A 188 9.34 8.12 3.25
CA LEU A 188 9.64 7.43 2.00
C LEU A 188 10.95 6.64 2.10
N ASP A 189 11.97 7.19 2.75
CA ASP A 189 13.24 6.50 3.01
C ASP A 189 13.05 5.27 3.92
N LEU A 190 12.17 5.36 4.92
CA LEU A 190 11.82 4.21 5.74
C LEU A 190 11.12 3.10 4.93
N ILE A 191 10.16 3.47 4.10
CA ILE A 191 9.47 2.51 3.21
C ILE A 191 10.48 1.87 2.25
N ARG A 192 11.45 2.66 1.73
CA ARG A 192 12.52 2.16 0.87
C ARG A 192 13.41 1.14 1.62
N LYS A 193 13.81 1.44 2.85
CA LYS A 193 14.59 0.51 3.69
C LYS A 193 13.82 -0.78 3.98
N LEU A 194 12.50 -0.70 4.25
CA LEU A 194 11.66 -1.88 4.43
C LEU A 194 11.62 -2.78 3.17
N LYS A 195 11.70 -2.19 1.98
CA LYS A 195 11.74 -2.89 0.69
C LYS A 195 13.02 -3.72 0.51
N ASP A 196 14.11 -3.38 1.20
CA ASP A 196 15.36 -4.13 1.13
C ASP A 196 15.23 -5.54 1.75
N ASP A 197 14.34 -5.73 2.72
CA ASP A 197 14.00 -7.07 3.23
C ASP A 197 13.10 -7.81 2.24
N LYS A 198 13.72 -8.67 1.43
CA LYS A 198 13.03 -9.45 0.38
C LYS A 198 12.00 -10.46 0.89
N ARG A 199 11.87 -10.62 2.20
CA ARG A 199 10.82 -11.45 2.82
C ARG A 199 9.52 -10.68 3.01
N LYS A 200 9.58 -9.35 3.00
CA LYS A 200 8.44 -8.47 3.27
C LYS A 200 7.68 -8.14 1.98
N THR A 201 6.39 -8.03 2.09
CA THR A 201 5.51 -7.53 1.03
C THR A 201 5.03 -6.13 1.40
N ILE A 202 5.09 -5.17 0.48
CA ILE A 202 4.66 -3.80 0.76
C ILE A 202 3.54 -3.42 -0.20
N LEU A 203 2.41 -2.97 0.36
CA LEU A 203 1.30 -2.37 -0.37
C LEU A 203 1.25 -0.88 -0.03
N LEU A 204 1.19 -0.06 -1.04
CA LEU A 204 1.19 1.40 -0.92
C LEU A 204 0.03 1.99 -1.70
N VAL A 205 -0.90 2.70 -1.05
CA VAL A 205 -1.83 3.60 -1.73
C VAL A 205 -1.20 4.98 -1.77
N GLU A 206 -1.05 5.54 -2.95
CA GLU A 206 -0.49 6.87 -3.17
C GLU A 206 -1.12 7.56 -4.39
N HIS A 207 -1.18 8.90 -4.32
CA HIS A 207 -1.67 9.74 -5.41
C HIS A 207 -0.54 10.47 -6.15
N LYS A 208 0.60 10.66 -5.48
CA LYS A 208 1.76 11.34 -6.04
C LYS A 208 2.51 10.38 -6.95
N MET A 209 2.37 10.57 -8.25
CA MET A 209 2.97 9.66 -9.24
C MET A 209 4.50 9.63 -9.19
N ASP A 210 5.14 10.71 -8.71
CA ASP A 210 6.60 10.74 -8.54
C ASP A 210 7.03 9.76 -7.45
N VAL A 211 6.33 9.73 -6.31
CA VAL A 211 6.55 8.75 -5.23
C VAL A 211 6.31 7.32 -5.73
N VAL A 212 5.25 7.11 -6.50
CA VAL A 212 4.93 5.80 -7.06
C VAL A 212 6.03 5.32 -8.01
N ARG A 213 6.51 6.18 -8.93
CA ARG A 213 7.60 5.86 -9.86
C ARG A 213 8.91 5.53 -9.15
N GLU A 214 9.19 6.21 -8.04
CA GLU A 214 10.41 6.04 -7.29
C GLU A 214 10.44 4.75 -6.47
N LEU A 215 9.31 4.37 -5.86
CA LEU A 215 9.26 3.30 -4.89
C LEU A 215 8.71 1.97 -5.44
N ALA A 216 7.76 2.01 -6.37
CA ALA A 216 7.02 0.83 -6.76
C ALA A 216 7.79 -0.08 -7.72
N ASP A 217 7.75 -1.38 -7.45
CA ASP A 217 8.18 -2.42 -8.40
C ASP A 217 7.03 -2.81 -9.33
N ARG A 218 5.80 -2.60 -8.87
CA ARG A 218 4.56 -2.95 -9.58
C ARG A 218 3.48 -1.95 -9.26
N ILE A 219 2.65 -1.64 -10.24
CA ILE A 219 1.47 -0.80 -10.08
C ILE A 219 0.23 -1.63 -10.41
N ILE A 220 -0.78 -1.54 -9.57
CA ILE A 220 -2.14 -1.94 -9.89
C ILE A 220 -3.04 -0.71 -9.93
N VAL A 221 -3.89 -0.63 -10.93
CA VAL A 221 -4.81 0.50 -11.14
C VAL A 221 -6.23 0.06 -10.89
N LEU A 222 -6.89 0.71 -9.94
CA LEU A 222 -8.32 0.54 -9.70
C LEU A 222 -9.10 1.68 -10.36
N HIS A 223 -10.19 1.34 -11.02
CA HIS A 223 -11.16 2.28 -11.58
C HIS A 223 -12.58 1.73 -11.38
N ASN A 224 -13.48 2.54 -10.80
CA ASN A 224 -14.85 2.13 -10.49
C ASN A 224 -14.96 0.76 -9.80
N GLY A 225 -14.08 0.52 -8.83
CA GLY A 225 -14.05 -0.71 -8.04
C GLY A 225 -13.47 -1.94 -8.75
N THR A 226 -12.98 -1.82 -9.98
CA THR A 226 -12.39 -2.92 -10.76
C THR A 226 -10.89 -2.72 -10.98
N LEU A 227 -10.16 -3.82 -11.15
CA LEU A 227 -8.76 -3.81 -11.56
C LEU A 227 -8.69 -3.59 -13.08
N VAL A 228 -8.11 -2.47 -13.53
CA VAL A 228 -8.04 -2.11 -14.96
C VAL A 228 -6.64 -2.22 -15.54
N ALA A 229 -5.61 -2.17 -14.73
CA ALA A 229 -4.22 -2.40 -15.15
C ALA A 229 -3.39 -2.99 -14.01
N ASP A 230 -2.38 -3.78 -14.35
CA ASP A 230 -1.48 -4.48 -13.43
C ASP A 230 -0.16 -4.75 -14.13
N GLY A 231 0.94 -4.28 -13.59
CA GLY A 231 2.25 -4.52 -14.18
C GLY A 231 3.35 -3.57 -13.76
N ASP A 232 4.38 -3.52 -14.58
CA ASP A 232 5.52 -2.62 -14.42
C ASP A 232 5.10 -1.14 -14.45
N PRO A 233 5.66 -0.29 -13.58
CA PRO A 233 5.28 1.12 -13.47
C PRO A 233 5.36 1.90 -14.80
N ALA A 234 6.42 1.73 -15.58
CA ALA A 234 6.58 2.46 -16.82
C ALA A 234 5.52 2.06 -17.84
N THR A 235 5.26 0.76 -17.96
CA THR A 235 4.24 0.20 -18.87
C THR A 235 2.82 0.62 -18.47
N VAL A 236 2.49 0.51 -17.19
CA VAL A 236 1.15 0.85 -16.69
C VAL A 236 0.85 2.32 -16.83
N ILE A 237 1.81 3.21 -16.48
CA ILE A 237 1.63 4.67 -16.57
C ILE A 237 1.48 5.13 -18.03
N ALA A 238 2.15 4.47 -18.98
CA ALA A 238 2.04 4.77 -20.41
C ALA A 238 0.76 4.21 -21.04
N SER A 239 0.01 3.36 -20.33
CA SER A 239 -1.20 2.73 -20.86
C SER A 239 -2.31 3.76 -21.14
N PRO A 240 -2.94 3.76 -22.33
CA PRO A 240 -4.06 4.64 -22.65
C PRO A 240 -5.22 4.54 -21.67
N VAL A 241 -5.54 3.34 -21.20
CA VAL A 241 -6.62 3.08 -20.23
C VAL A 241 -6.34 3.80 -18.90
N VAL A 242 -5.09 3.83 -18.47
CA VAL A 242 -4.69 4.50 -17.23
C VAL A 242 -4.70 6.02 -17.42
N GLN A 243 -4.23 6.52 -18.58
CA GLN A 243 -4.28 7.94 -18.90
C GLN A 243 -5.72 8.45 -18.98
N GLU A 244 -6.61 7.72 -19.60
CA GLU A 244 -8.04 8.05 -19.64
C GLU A 244 -8.67 8.05 -18.23
N ALA A 245 -8.42 7.02 -17.44
CA ALA A 245 -8.95 6.90 -16.08
C ALA A 245 -8.44 8.00 -15.12
N TYR A 246 -7.20 8.48 -15.32
CA TYR A 246 -6.57 9.47 -14.44
C TYR A 246 -6.73 10.91 -14.92
N LEU A 247 -6.63 11.13 -16.23
CA LEU A 247 -6.58 12.48 -16.82
C LEU A 247 -7.90 12.91 -17.43
N GLY A 248 -8.87 11.99 -17.59
CA GLY A 248 -10.12 12.26 -18.30
C GLY A 248 -9.89 12.66 -19.77
N VAL A 249 -8.68 12.43 -20.29
CA VAL A 249 -8.30 12.74 -21.65
C VAL A 249 -8.46 11.48 -22.47
N SER A 250 -9.48 11.41 -23.33
CA SER A 250 -9.54 10.38 -24.35
C SER A 250 -8.27 10.45 -25.21
N PRO A 251 -7.60 9.33 -25.51
CA PRO A 251 -6.45 9.36 -26.40
C PRO A 251 -6.87 10.00 -27.71
N THR A 252 -6.21 11.08 -28.10
CA THR A 252 -6.35 11.63 -29.45
C THR A 252 -6.05 10.48 -30.40
N PRO A 253 -6.99 10.09 -31.30
CA PRO A 253 -6.70 9.03 -32.24
C PRO A 253 -5.43 9.44 -33.01
N ALA A 254 -4.41 8.56 -32.94
CA ALA A 254 -3.22 8.73 -33.75
C ALA A 254 -3.68 9.08 -35.18
N GLN A 255 -3.23 10.20 -35.69
CA GLN A 255 -3.54 10.65 -37.06
C GLN A 255 -3.24 9.46 -37.96
N ALA A 256 -4.31 8.83 -38.48
CA ALA A 256 -4.17 7.91 -39.57
C ALA A 256 -3.57 8.75 -40.72
N GLU A 257 -2.35 8.42 -41.13
CA GLU A 257 -1.77 8.95 -42.36
C GLU A 257 -2.81 8.80 -43.44
N PRO A 258 -3.10 9.88 -44.24
CA PRO A 258 -4.04 9.76 -45.33
C PRO A 258 -3.46 8.75 -46.32
N ALA A 259 -4.20 7.66 -46.53
CA ALA A 259 -3.88 6.69 -47.57
C ALA A 259 -3.70 7.45 -48.88
N GLU A 260 -2.52 7.36 -49.51
CA GLU A 260 -2.23 7.88 -50.82
C GLU A 260 -3.32 7.39 -51.80
N ALA A 261 -4.03 8.34 -52.36
CA ALA A 261 -4.99 8.07 -53.41
C ALA A 261 -4.25 7.46 -54.63
N PRO A 262 -4.80 6.40 -55.27
CA PRO A 262 -4.17 5.77 -56.42
C PRO A 262 -4.10 6.80 -57.59
N GLN A 263 -2.89 7.03 -58.05
CA GLN A 263 -2.63 7.86 -59.26
C GLN A 263 -3.40 7.30 -60.45
N GLN A 264 -4.32 8.08 -60.98
CA GLN A 264 -4.98 7.79 -62.26
C GLN A 264 -3.95 7.89 -63.38
N VAL A 265 -3.66 6.77 -63.99
CA VAL A 265 -2.90 6.66 -65.25
C VAL A 265 -3.76 7.27 -66.36
N GLN A 266 -3.39 8.46 -66.81
CA GLN A 266 -3.94 9.06 -68.02
C GLN A 266 -3.39 8.28 -69.23
N GLY A 267 -4.24 7.41 -69.75
CA GLY A 267 -3.99 6.80 -71.08
C GLY A 267 -4.08 7.82 -72.19
N GLY A 268 -2.92 8.08 -72.79
CA GLY A 268 -2.85 8.89 -74.03
C GLY A 268 -3.64 8.22 -75.14
N ARG A 269 -4.51 8.98 -75.79
CA ARG A 269 -5.06 8.68 -77.13
C ARG A 269 -4.28 9.48 -78.14
N ASN A 270 -3.42 8.76 -78.81
CA ASN A 270 -2.95 9.23 -80.11
C ASN A 270 -4.09 9.05 -81.09
N GLY A 271 -4.45 10.15 -81.75
CA GLY A 271 -5.31 10.13 -82.89
C GLY A 271 -4.45 10.03 -84.13
N GLU A 272 -4.87 9.19 -84.98
CA GLU A 272 -4.47 9.25 -86.45
C GLU A 272 -5.74 9.16 -87.27
N ASP A 273 -5.84 10.12 -88.07
CA ASP A 273 -6.11 10.21 -89.50
C ASP A 273 -7.47 9.88 -90.09
N LEU A 274 -7.79 10.85 -90.92
CA LEU A 274 -8.54 10.95 -92.21
C LEU A 274 -9.95 11.45 -92.10
#